data_fa7797a6313072f5ccae5ee60dd6bff7
#
_entry.id   fa7797a6313072f5ccae5ee60dd6bff7
#
_cell.length_a   1.000
_cell.length_b   1.000
_cell.length_c   1.000
_cell.angle_alpha   90.00
_cell.angle_beta   90.00
_cell.angle_gamma   90.00
#
_symmetry.space_group_name_H-M   'P 1'
#
loop_
_entity.id
_entity.type
_entity.pdbx_description
1 polymer ?
#
loop_
_entity_poly.entity_id
_entity_poly.type
_entity_poly.pdbx_seq_one_letter_code
_entity_poly.pdbx_strand_id
1 'polypeptide(L)'
;EVTLECNPDDININNIKGWKKNNINRISLGVQSFFDSDLELMNRSHNSITATQAIELIKDNFKNFSIDLIYGIPESSFDIWKRNIDIGLKYDVPHISTYVLTVEPKTALIKLIEKNKIKEVSDTDQKLQFEYVYDYLSRLGYINYEFSSFAKPGYECKNNVTYWNRGKYIGCLL
;
A
#
# COMPACT_ATOMS: atom_id res chain seq x y z
N GLU A 1 -4.74 6.22 -18.48
CA GLU A 1 -4.02 6.23 -17.20
C GLU A 1 -2.63 5.65 -17.41
N VAL A 2 -1.61 6.33 -16.87
CA VAL A 2 -0.22 5.86 -16.83
C VAL A 2 0.19 5.91 -15.36
N THR A 3 0.28 4.74 -14.73
CA THR A 3 0.62 4.60 -13.32
C THR A 3 2.11 4.30 -13.17
N LEU A 4 2.75 4.98 -12.22
CA LEU A 4 4.09 4.65 -11.76
C LEU A 4 4.00 4.12 -10.32
N GLU A 5 4.55 2.95 -10.09
CA GLU A 5 4.78 2.41 -8.75
C GLU A 5 6.13 2.91 -8.25
N CYS A 6 6.18 3.41 -7.03
CA CYS A 6 7.39 3.96 -6.43
C CYS A 6 7.43 3.80 -4.92
N ASN A 7 8.64 3.86 -4.37
CA ASN A 7 8.85 3.88 -2.92
C ASN A 7 8.93 5.33 -2.41
N PRO A 8 8.69 5.57 -1.11
CA PRO A 8 8.84 6.89 -0.51
C PRO A 8 10.19 7.55 -0.77
N ASP A 9 11.28 6.79 -0.82
CA ASP A 9 12.64 7.28 -1.10
C ASP A 9 12.80 7.88 -2.51
N ASP A 10 11.96 7.48 -3.46
CA ASP A 10 12.01 7.95 -4.84
C ASP A 10 11.33 9.32 -5.01
N ILE A 11 10.55 9.75 -4.00
CA ILE A 11 9.71 10.94 -4.09
C ILE A 11 10.51 12.20 -3.82
N ASN A 12 10.71 12.96 -4.87
CA ASN A 12 11.30 14.30 -4.80
C ASN A 12 10.79 15.16 -5.96
N ILE A 13 10.94 16.46 -5.84
CA ILE A 13 10.37 17.42 -6.81
C ILE A 13 10.94 17.26 -8.22
N ASN A 14 12.20 16.84 -8.36
CA ASN A 14 12.82 16.63 -9.66
C ASN A 14 12.25 15.41 -10.37
N ASN A 15 12.10 14.29 -9.64
CA ASN A 15 11.46 13.08 -10.15
C ASN A 15 10.00 13.37 -10.55
N ILE A 16 9.24 14.04 -9.71
CA ILE A 16 7.85 14.42 -10.00
C ILE A 16 7.75 15.26 -11.28
N LYS A 17 8.61 16.26 -11.46
CA LYS A 17 8.65 17.05 -12.71
C LYS A 17 8.96 16.18 -13.92
N GLY A 18 9.91 15.26 -13.79
CA GLY A 18 10.26 14.29 -14.83
C GLY A 18 9.11 13.37 -15.18
N TRP A 19 8.43 12.84 -14.19
CA TRP A 19 7.27 11.95 -14.38
C TRP A 19 6.12 12.66 -15.10
N LYS A 20 5.75 13.86 -14.67
CA LYS A 20 4.72 14.67 -15.33
C LYS A 20 5.07 14.96 -16.78
N LYS A 21 6.34 15.29 -17.07
CA LYS A 21 6.81 15.51 -18.44
C LYS A 21 6.66 14.26 -19.33
N ASN A 22 6.74 13.08 -18.72
CA ASN A 22 6.56 11.79 -19.40
C ASN A 22 5.15 11.23 -19.30
N ASN A 23 4.15 12.08 -19.05
CA ASN A 23 2.73 11.74 -18.99
C ASN A 23 2.33 10.76 -17.89
N ILE A 24 3.14 10.55 -16.86
CA ILE A 24 2.73 9.84 -15.64
C ILE A 24 1.62 10.67 -14.98
N ASN A 25 0.47 10.08 -14.77
CA ASN A 25 -0.70 10.79 -14.25
C ASN A 25 -1.37 10.09 -13.06
N ARG A 26 -0.81 8.95 -12.61
CA ARG A 26 -1.16 8.25 -11.39
C ARG A 26 0.10 7.73 -10.71
N ILE A 27 0.14 7.83 -9.37
CA ILE A 27 1.21 7.26 -8.54
C ILE A 27 0.63 6.16 -7.65
N SER A 28 1.30 5.02 -7.55
CA SER A 28 1.10 4.00 -6.51
C SER A 28 2.29 4.03 -5.57
N LEU A 29 2.07 4.47 -4.34
CA LEU A 29 3.14 4.68 -3.37
C LEU A 29 3.19 3.54 -2.36
N GLY A 30 4.28 2.81 -2.34
CA GLY A 30 4.53 1.71 -1.41
C GLY A 30 4.89 2.18 0.00
N VAL A 31 3.92 2.70 0.75
CA VAL A 31 4.08 3.15 2.15
C VAL A 31 4.33 1.97 3.09
N GLN A 32 3.59 0.91 2.92
CA GLN A 32 3.58 -0.35 3.65
C GLN A 32 3.12 -0.23 5.11
N SER A 33 3.71 0.67 5.91
CA SER A 33 3.29 1.02 7.27
C SER A 33 3.71 2.45 7.62
N PHE A 34 3.04 3.05 8.61
CA PHE A 34 3.42 4.32 9.24
C PHE A 34 4.14 4.11 10.58
N PHE A 35 4.60 2.89 10.85
CA PHE A 35 5.34 2.53 12.06
C PHE A 35 6.71 1.98 11.70
N ASP A 36 7.76 2.58 12.25
CA ASP A 36 9.14 2.22 11.92
C ASP A 36 9.46 0.77 12.29
N SER A 37 8.89 0.25 13.40
CA SER A 37 9.03 -1.16 13.77
C SER A 37 8.54 -2.13 12.69
N ASP A 38 7.42 -1.81 12.03
CA ASP A 38 6.88 -2.63 10.94
C ASP A 38 7.78 -2.54 9.70
N LEU A 39 8.22 -1.32 9.37
CA LEU A 39 9.10 -1.05 8.23
C LEU A 39 10.45 -1.76 8.38
N GLU A 40 11.05 -1.72 9.56
CA GLU A 40 12.29 -2.42 9.89
C GLU A 40 12.13 -3.94 9.75
N LEU A 41 11.01 -4.50 10.27
CA LEU A 41 10.74 -5.93 10.16
C LEU A 41 10.60 -6.37 8.70
N MET A 42 9.99 -5.55 7.86
CA MET A 42 9.84 -5.77 6.42
C MET A 42 11.10 -5.40 5.62
N ASN A 43 12.18 -4.99 6.29
CA ASN A 43 13.45 -4.56 5.67
C ASN A 43 13.27 -3.45 4.64
N ARG A 44 12.43 -2.45 4.95
CA ARG A 44 12.22 -1.27 4.11
C ARG A 44 13.33 -0.23 4.33
N SER A 45 13.71 0.47 3.27
CA SER A 45 14.75 1.51 3.31
C SER A 45 14.25 2.83 3.90
N HIS A 46 12.95 3.14 3.69
CA HIS A 46 12.32 4.36 4.21
C HIS A 46 11.79 4.17 5.63
N ASN A 47 11.53 5.28 6.32
CA ASN A 47 10.88 5.35 7.61
C ASN A 47 9.52 6.08 7.51
N SER A 48 8.80 6.14 8.63
CA SER A 48 7.47 6.77 8.73
C SER A 48 7.48 8.25 8.35
N ILE A 49 8.55 8.99 8.66
CA ILE A 49 8.70 10.40 8.31
C ILE A 49 8.84 10.56 6.79
N THR A 50 9.70 9.76 6.17
CA THR A 50 9.87 9.75 4.71
C THR A 50 8.56 9.41 4.00
N ALA A 51 7.82 8.42 4.51
CA ALA A 51 6.53 8.02 3.95
C ALA A 51 5.50 9.16 4.00
N THR A 52 5.39 9.86 5.14
CA THR A 52 4.45 10.99 5.28
C THR A 52 4.81 12.16 4.40
N GLN A 53 6.09 12.54 4.33
CA GLN A 53 6.57 13.60 3.43
C GLN A 53 6.33 13.25 1.95
N ALA A 54 6.53 12.00 1.58
CA ALA A 54 6.26 11.52 0.23
C ALA A 54 4.78 11.67 -0.14
N ILE A 55 3.85 11.29 0.75
CA ILE A 55 2.41 11.42 0.53
C ILE A 55 2.04 12.90 0.33
N GLU A 56 2.53 13.80 1.18
CA GLU A 56 2.25 15.25 1.07
C GLU A 56 2.71 15.78 -0.28
N LEU A 57 3.95 15.44 -0.68
CA LEU A 57 4.50 15.90 -1.95
C LEU A 57 3.73 15.32 -3.16
N ILE A 58 3.27 14.06 -3.09
CA ILE A 58 2.44 13.46 -4.13
C ILE A 58 1.07 14.14 -4.19
N LYS A 59 0.40 14.32 -3.05
CA LYS A 59 -0.91 14.95 -2.95
C LYS A 59 -0.94 16.34 -3.59
N ASP A 60 0.12 17.12 -3.39
CA ASP A 60 0.25 18.46 -3.97
C ASP A 60 0.44 18.44 -5.49
N ASN A 61 0.87 17.30 -6.04
CA ASN A 61 1.30 17.20 -7.43
C ASN A 61 0.43 16.29 -8.31
N PHE A 62 -0.27 15.31 -7.73
CA PHE A 62 -1.10 14.35 -8.43
C PHE A 62 -2.49 14.27 -7.80
N LYS A 63 -3.53 14.40 -8.62
CA LYS A 63 -4.92 14.22 -8.17
C LYS A 63 -5.28 12.74 -7.98
N ASN A 64 -4.65 11.87 -8.76
CA ASN A 64 -4.88 10.43 -8.71
C ASN A 64 -3.63 9.74 -8.19
N PHE A 65 -3.74 9.16 -7.01
CA PHE A 65 -2.67 8.38 -6.38
C PHE A 65 -3.25 7.35 -5.41
N SER A 66 -2.47 6.34 -5.14
CA SER A 66 -2.77 5.34 -4.12
C SER A 66 -1.62 5.20 -3.14
N ILE A 67 -1.94 4.73 -1.95
CA ILE A 67 -0.96 4.20 -1.01
C ILE A 67 -1.19 2.70 -0.84
N ASP A 68 -0.10 1.96 -0.70
CA ASP A 68 -0.14 0.53 -0.42
C ASP A 68 0.24 0.33 1.05
N LEU A 69 -0.59 -0.42 1.78
CA LEU A 69 -0.39 -0.78 3.18
C LEU A 69 -0.36 -2.30 3.32
N ILE A 70 0.42 -2.79 4.26
CA ILE A 70 0.54 -4.22 4.53
C ILE A 70 -0.02 -4.53 5.91
N TYR A 71 -0.86 -5.57 5.99
CA TYR A 71 -1.35 -6.14 7.24
C TYR A 71 -0.84 -7.57 7.43
N GLY A 72 -1.12 -8.16 8.59
CA GLY A 72 -0.58 -9.49 8.92
C GLY A 72 0.91 -9.45 9.22
N ILE A 73 1.43 -8.32 9.69
CA ILE A 73 2.84 -8.15 10.04
C ILE A 73 3.06 -8.78 11.42
N PRO A 74 3.99 -9.74 11.57
CA PRO A 74 4.37 -10.29 12.86
C PRO A 74 4.77 -9.20 13.87
N GLU A 75 4.47 -9.42 15.13
CA GLU A 75 4.74 -8.48 16.24
C GLU A 75 3.96 -7.15 16.16
N SER A 76 3.23 -6.90 15.07
CA SER A 76 2.38 -5.73 14.91
C SER A 76 0.97 -6.02 15.44
N SER A 77 0.48 -5.18 16.36
CA SER A 77 -0.83 -5.39 16.96
C SER A 77 -1.98 -4.96 16.03
N PHE A 78 -3.19 -5.46 16.30
CA PHE A 78 -4.39 -5.03 15.60
C PHE A 78 -4.64 -3.51 15.75
N ASP A 79 -4.27 -2.91 16.88
CA ASP A 79 -4.40 -1.47 17.07
C ASP A 79 -3.39 -0.67 16.23
N ILE A 80 -2.19 -1.18 15.99
CA ILE A 80 -1.23 -0.60 15.05
C ILE A 80 -1.83 -0.62 13.64
N TRP A 81 -2.44 -1.74 13.22
CA TRP A 81 -3.12 -1.82 11.92
C TRP A 81 -4.22 -0.78 11.77
N LYS A 82 -5.11 -0.63 12.75
CA LYS A 82 -6.14 0.42 12.75
C LYS A 82 -5.54 1.81 12.59
N ARG A 83 -4.48 2.10 13.35
CA ARG A 83 -3.78 3.40 13.27
C ARG A 83 -3.11 3.63 11.92
N ASN A 84 -2.61 2.60 11.25
CA ASN A 84 -2.11 2.70 9.89
C ASN A 84 -3.19 3.22 8.93
N ILE A 85 -4.39 2.66 8.99
CA ILE A 85 -5.53 3.12 8.18
C ILE A 85 -5.91 4.55 8.54
N ASP A 86 -6.03 4.87 9.83
CA ASP A 86 -6.39 6.22 10.29
C ASP A 86 -5.37 7.28 9.85
N ILE A 87 -4.08 6.96 9.86
CA ILE A 87 -3.03 7.89 9.40
C ILE A 87 -3.17 8.09 7.89
N GLY A 88 -3.33 7.04 7.10
CA GLY A 88 -3.54 7.16 5.65
C GLY A 88 -4.76 8.03 5.30
N LEU A 89 -5.86 7.85 6.03
CA LEU A 89 -7.09 8.64 5.83
C LEU A 89 -6.93 10.14 6.11
N LYS A 90 -6.04 10.55 7.02
CA LYS A 90 -5.76 11.98 7.29
C LYS A 90 -5.22 12.72 6.06
N TYR A 91 -4.58 12.03 5.14
CA TYR A 91 -4.07 12.60 3.90
C TYR A 91 -5.10 12.68 2.78
N ASP A 92 -6.34 12.27 3.05
CA ASP A 92 -7.42 12.26 2.07
C ASP A 92 -7.09 11.44 0.81
N VAL A 93 -6.39 10.33 1.01
CA VAL A 93 -5.93 9.45 -0.07
C VAL A 93 -7.13 8.92 -0.86
N PRO A 94 -7.15 9.06 -2.20
CA PRO A 94 -8.31 8.63 -2.98
C PRO A 94 -8.38 7.12 -3.21
N HIS A 95 -7.26 6.39 -3.03
CA HIS A 95 -7.19 4.95 -3.26
C HIS A 95 -6.20 4.31 -2.26
N ILE A 96 -6.61 3.26 -1.58
CA ILE A 96 -5.80 2.50 -0.61
C ILE A 96 -5.80 1.04 -1.04
N SER A 97 -4.62 0.47 -1.22
CA SER A 97 -4.43 -0.97 -1.38
C SER A 97 -3.95 -1.57 -0.06
N THR A 98 -4.52 -2.70 0.33
CA THR A 98 -4.17 -3.41 1.56
C THR A 98 -3.78 -4.85 1.23
N TYR A 99 -2.52 -5.17 1.42
CA TYR A 99 -1.97 -6.48 1.14
C TYR A 99 -1.69 -7.25 2.41
N VAL A 100 -1.97 -8.56 2.41
CA VAL A 100 -1.47 -9.42 3.48
C VAL A 100 0.02 -9.66 3.30
N LEU A 101 0.78 -9.62 4.38
CA LEU A 101 2.19 -9.96 4.34
C LEU A 101 2.37 -11.42 3.97
N THR A 102 2.96 -11.67 2.81
CA THR A 102 3.37 -13.02 2.39
C THR A 102 4.81 -13.26 2.78
N VAL A 103 5.04 -14.35 3.50
CA VAL A 103 6.39 -14.74 3.92
C VAL A 103 7.07 -15.49 2.77
N GLU A 104 7.92 -14.79 2.04
CA GLU A 104 8.61 -15.36 0.88
C GLU A 104 9.83 -16.21 1.29
N PRO A 105 10.08 -17.33 0.60
CA PRO A 105 11.29 -18.13 0.80
C PRO A 105 12.57 -17.30 0.62
N LYS A 106 13.62 -17.62 1.37
CA LYS A 106 14.95 -16.98 1.31
C LYS A 106 15.01 -15.55 1.87
N THR A 107 13.93 -15.02 2.47
CA THR A 107 13.94 -13.71 3.13
C THR A 107 14.56 -13.77 4.54
N ALA A 108 14.90 -12.61 5.11
CA ALA A 108 15.30 -12.52 6.51
C ALA A 108 14.17 -12.93 7.45
N LEU A 109 12.93 -12.58 7.10
CA LEU A 109 11.74 -12.87 7.90
C LEU A 109 11.50 -14.37 8.06
N ILE A 110 11.56 -15.17 6.98
CA ILE A 110 11.38 -16.62 7.07
C ILE A 110 12.42 -17.26 8.01
N LYS A 111 13.67 -16.77 7.98
CA LYS A 111 14.74 -17.27 8.88
C LYS A 111 14.47 -16.97 10.35
N LEU A 112 13.79 -15.88 10.66
CA LEU A 112 13.39 -15.53 12.04
C LEU A 112 12.23 -16.42 12.50
N ILE A 113 11.28 -16.72 11.62
CA ILE A 113 10.16 -17.62 11.88
C ILE A 113 10.66 -19.05 12.11
N GLU A 114 11.49 -19.57 11.19
CA GLU A 114 12.08 -20.93 11.30
C GLU A 114 12.90 -21.12 12.59
N LYS A 115 13.54 -20.05 13.10
CA LYS A 115 14.27 -20.07 14.38
C LYS A 115 13.36 -19.83 15.59
N ASN A 116 12.04 -19.78 15.43
CA ASN A 116 11.06 -19.48 16.47
C ASN A 116 11.33 -18.15 17.22
N LYS A 117 11.96 -17.18 16.55
CA LYS A 117 12.19 -15.85 17.12
C LYS A 117 11.00 -14.93 16.96
N ILE A 118 10.22 -15.14 15.91
CA ILE A 118 9.01 -14.40 15.56
C ILE A 118 7.93 -15.43 15.20
N LYS A 119 6.69 -15.18 15.57
CA LYS A 119 5.53 -16.00 15.17
C LYS A 119 4.84 -15.37 13.97
N GLU A 120 4.50 -16.20 13.00
CA GLU A 120 3.64 -15.79 11.90
C GLU A 120 2.25 -15.43 12.43
N VAL A 121 1.60 -14.44 11.81
CA VAL A 121 0.24 -14.03 12.16
C VAL A 121 -0.74 -15.09 11.71
N SER A 122 -1.66 -15.49 12.60
CA SER A 122 -2.65 -16.52 12.28
C SER A 122 -3.61 -16.07 11.18
N ASP A 123 -4.12 -17.03 10.40
CA ASP A 123 -5.15 -16.76 9.38
C ASP A 123 -6.38 -16.08 9.98
N THR A 124 -6.73 -16.41 11.24
CA THR A 124 -7.84 -15.78 11.96
C THR A 124 -7.56 -14.30 12.20
N ASP A 125 -6.36 -13.94 12.64
CA ASP A 125 -6.00 -12.54 12.89
C ASP A 125 -5.89 -11.75 11.59
N GLN A 126 -5.33 -12.35 10.53
CA GLN A 126 -5.29 -11.75 9.20
C GLN A 126 -6.69 -11.49 8.66
N LYS A 127 -7.61 -12.45 8.82
CA LYS A 127 -9.03 -12.29 8.47
C LYS A 127 -9.68 -11.13 9.22
N LEU A 128 -9.47 -11.05 10.54
CA LEU A 128 -10.02 -9.94 11.34
C LEU A 128 -9.49 -8.58 10.89
N GLN A 129 -8.21 -8.49 10.53
CA GLN A 129 -7.60 -7.27 10.01
C GLN A 129 -8.20 -6.87 8.64
N PHE A 130 -8.46 -7.84 7.77
CA PHE A 130 -9.11 -7.61 6.49
C PHE A 130 -10.57 -7.17 6.67
N GLU A 131 -11.35 -7.89 7.48
CA GLU A 131 -12.77 -7.56 7.75
C GLU A 131 -12.91 -6.15 8.33
N TYR A 132 -12.01 -5.77 9.23
CA TYR A 132 -11.99 -4.41 9.79
C TYR A 132 -11.81 -3.34 8.69
N VAL A 133 -10.81 -3.49 7.83
CA VAL A 133 -10.54 -2.47 6.81
C VAL A 133 -11.67 -2.42 5.78
N TYR A 134 -12.22 -3.57 5.41
CA TYR A 134 -13.37 -3.66 4.52
C TYR A 134 -14.56 -2.87 5.07
N ASP A 135 -14.96 -3.15 6.30
CA ASP A 135 -16.08 -2.48 6.95
C ASP A 135 -15.83 -0.99 7.18
N TYR A 136 -14.62 -0.64 7.60
CA TYR A 136 -14.29 0.73 7.94
C TYR A 136 -14.22 1.63 6.71
N LEU A 137 -13.49 1.23 5.67
CA LEU A 137 -13.39 2.00 4.43
C LEU A 137 -14.72 2.07 3.68
N SER A 138 -15.52 0.98 3.69
CA SER A 138 -16.86 0.99 3.07
C SER A 138 -17.78 2.02 3.73
N ARG A 139 -17.77 2.14 5.06
CA ARG A 139 -18.53 3.17 5.79
C ARG A 139 -18.09 4.60 5.47
N LEU A 140 -16.84 4.78 5.06
CA LEU A 140 -16.29 6.07 4.63
C LEU A 140 -16.50 6.36 3.13
N GLY A 141 -17.22 5.48 2.42
CA GLY A 141 -17.58 5.66 1.02
C GLY A 141 -16.53 5.19 0.02
N TYR A 142 -15.53 4.43 0.47
CA TYR A 142 -14.64 3.73 -0.46
C TYR A 142 -15.32 2.47 -0.99
N ILE A 143 -15.10 2.18 -2.25
CA ILE A 143 -15.58 0.98 -2.94
C ILE A 143 -14.45 -0.04 -2.96
N ASN A 144 -14.67 -1.23 -2.41
CA ASN A 144 -13.78 -2.37 -2.64
C ASN A 144 -14.11 -2.94 -4.03
N TYR A 145 -13.35 -2.57 -5.05
CA TYR A 145 -13.62 -2.91 -6.44
C TYR A 145 -12.82 -4.13 -6.93
N GLU A 146 -11.85 -4.56 -6.15
CA GLU A 146 -11.07 -5.78 -6.36
C GLU A 146 -10.53 -6.27 -5.01
N PHE A 147 -9.79 -7.38 -5.00
CA PHE A 147 -9.49 -8.12 -3.78
C PHE A 147 -8.78 -7.29 -2.70
N SER A 148 -7.79 -6.48 -3.08
CA SER A 148 -6.94 -5.76 -2.13
C SER A 148 -7.18 -4.25 -2.11
N SER A 149 -7.95 -3.71 -3.05
CA SER A 149 -7.98 -2.27 -3.29
C SER A 149 -9.34 -1.63 -3.00
N PHE A 150 -9.25 -0.47 -2.36
CA PHE A 150 -10.37 0.38 -1.99
C PHE A 150 -10.18 1.76 -2.61
N ALA A 151 -11.17 2.27 -3.31
CA ALA A 151 -11.10 3.56 -3.97
C ALA A 151 -12.33 4.41 -3.70
N LYS A 152 -12.15 5.73 -3.64
CA LYS A 152 -13.28 6.66 -3.77
C LYS A 152 -13.85 6.53 -5.18
N PRO A 153 -15.18 6.74 -5.38
CA PRO A 153 -15.78 6.64 -6.70
C PRO A 153 -15.02 7.45 -7.76
N GLY A 154 -14.63 6.79 -8.85
CA GLY A 154 -13.88 7.39 -9.96
C GLY A 154 -12.34 7.38 -9.81
N TYR A 155 -11.82 6.79 -8.73
CA TYR A 155 -10.37 6.64 -8.49
C TYR A 155 -9.90 5.18 -8.56
N GLU A 156 -10.75 4.27 -9.03
CA GLU A 156 -10.37 2.89 -9.27
C GLU A 156 -9.21 2.82 -10.30
N CYS A 157 -8.21 2.01 -10.03
CA CYS A 157 -7.09 1.81 -10.96
C CYS A 157 -7.59 1.17 -12.26
N LYS A 158 -7.49 1.88 -13.37
CA LYS A 158 -8.02 1.41 -14.67
C LYS A 158 -7.35 0.13 -15.15
N ASN A 159 -6.08 -0.04 -14.86
CA ASN A 159 -5.35 -1.26 -15.20
C ASN A 159 -5.93 -2.46 -14.43
N ASN A 160 -6.14 -2.33 -13.11
CA ASN A 160 -6.73 -3.39 -12.30
C ASN A 160 -8.16 -3.72 -12.74
N VAL A 161 -8.97 -2.70 -12.97
CA VAL A 161 -10.35 -2.89 -13.49
C VAL A 161 -10.33 -3.61 -14.84
N THR A 162 -9.43 -3.23 -15.74
CA THR A 162 -9.31 -3.89 -17.06
C THR A 162 -8.91 -5.36 -16.90
N TYR A 163 -7.97 -5.66 -16.03
CA TYR A 163 -7.54 -7.02 -15.74
C TYR A 163 -8.69 -7.88 -15.18
N TRP A 164 -9.39 -7.39 -14.16
CA TRP A 164 -10.50 -8.11 -13.53
C TRP A 164 -11.72 -8.29 -14.45
N ASN A 165 -11.94 -7.34 -15.36
CA ASN A 165 -12.96 -7.46 -16.41
C ASN A 165 -12.51 -8.30 -17.61
N ARG A 166 -11.38 -9.02 -17.52
CA ARG A 166 -10.81 -9.84 -18.59
C ARG A 166 -10.55 -9.06 -19.88
N GLY A 167 -10.23 -7.77 -19.74
CA GLY A 167 -9.79 -6.93 -20.84
C GLY A 167 -8.43 -7.38 -21.41
N LYS A 168 -8.14 -6.95 -22.62
CA LYS A 168 -6.82 -7.24 -23.23
C LYS A 168 -5.73 -6.40 -22.59
N TYR A 169 -4.61 -7.00 -22.24
CA TYR A 169 -3.42 -6.32 -21.74
C TYR A 169 -2.17 -6.95 -22.35
N ILE A 170 -1.07 -6.20 -22.33
CA ILE A 170 0.26 -6.67 -22.73
C ILE A 170 1.13 -6.62 -21.48
N GLY A 171 1.70 -7.76 -21.12
CA GLY A 171 2.73 -7.85 -20.08
C GLY A 171 4.12 -7.91 -20.72
N CYS A 172 5.05 -7.10 -20.19
CA CYS A 172 6.48 -7.21 -20.54
C CYS A 172 7.17 -7.93 -19.37
N LEU A 173 7.77 -9.08 -19.66
CA LEU A 173 8.67 -9.75 -18.73
C LEU A 173 10.05 -9.09 -18.83
N LEU A 174 10.59 -8.70 -17.69
CA LEU A 174 11.97 -8.26 -17.52
C LEU A 174 12.84 -9.43 -17.11
#